data_4fb7124b2c4c65eb81fdca6b8a2e582b
#
_entry.id   4fb7124b2c4c65eb81fdca6b8a2e582b
#
_cell.length_a   1.000
_cell.length_b   1.000
_cell.length_c   1.000
_cell.angle_alpha   90.00
_cell.angle_beta   90.00
_cell.angle_gamma   90.00
#
_symmetry.space_group_name_H-M   'P 1'
#
loop_
_entity.id
_entity.type
_entity.pdbx_description
1 polymer ?
#
loop_
_entity_poly.entity_id
_entity_poly.type
_entity_poly.pdbx_seq_one_letter_code
_entity_poly.pdbx_strand_id
1 'polypeptide(L)'
;KGQKLGGIPVLGSYDNLPDLAKRHQIERVIVAIPSLDPSEYERILQMCNKLGIKCYKMPKVETVVQGLHQPGSGFQKIDITDLLGRQEIRLDESRLGAELTGKTILVTGAGGSIGSEICRQVSRFNPERVILLGHGENSIYLVYHELIRTFQGIDYVPVIADIQDYDRLLQVFEQYKPAIVYHAAAHKHVPMMERNPKEAFKNNILG
;
A
#
# COMPACT_ATOMS: atom_id res chain seq x y z
N LYS A 1 26.65 -2.13 -30.11
CA LYS A 1 26.03 -2.73 -31.32
C LYS A 1 26.92 -3.81 -31.88
N GLY A 2 26.35 -4.98 -32.25
CA GLY A 2 27.11 -6.07 -32.90
C GLY A 2 27.74 -7.12 -31.98
N GLN A 3 27.68 -6.95 -30.67
CA GLN A 3 28.12 -7.98 -29.70
C GLN A 3 27.02 -9.03 -29.49
N LYS A 4 27.42 -10.27 -29.19
CA LYS A 4 26.51 -11.34 -28.81
C LYS A 4 26.84 -11.78 -27.37
N LEU A 5 25.83 -11.98 -26.54
CA LEU A 5 25.94 -12.52 -25.21
C LEU A 5 25.24 -13.89 -25.18
N GLY A 6 25.98 -14.98 -24.96
CA GLY A 6 25.41 -16.33 -25.02
C GLY A 6 24.71 -16.67 -26.34
N GLY A 7 25.19 -16.16 -27.48
CA GLY A 7 24.59 -16.35 -28.82
C GLY A 7 23.48 -15.33 -29.16
N ILE A 8 23.00 -14.57 -28.19
CA ILE A 8 21.90 -13.59 -28.36
C ILE A 8 22.50 -12.23 -28.75
N PRO A 9 21.98 -11.56 -29.79
CA PRO A 9 22.51 -10.28 -30.23
C PRO A 9 22.16 -9.14 -29.25
N VAL A 10 23.15 -8.27 -28.97
CA VAL A 10 22.92 -7.01 -28.26
C VAL A 10 22.49 -5.94 -29.25
N LEU A 11 21.25 -5.54 -29.22
CA LEU A 11 20.66 -4.63 -30.20
C LEU A 11 20.87 -3.15 -29.88
N GLY A 12 21.03 -2.79 -28.58
CA GLY A 12 21.23 -1.42 -28.13
C GLY A 12 21.00 -1.23 -26.63
N SER A 13 20.89 0.02 -26.20
CA SER A 13 20.43 0.40 -24.86
C SER A 13 18.91 0.44 -24.78
N TYR A 14 18.36 0.48 -23.56
CA TYR A 14 16.91 0.59 -23.36
C TYR A 14 16.31 1.91 -23.87
N ASP A 15 17.13 2.96 -24.07
CA ASP A 15 16.69 4.21 -24.70
C ASP A 15 16.26 4.01 -26.16
N ASN A 16 16.81 2.99 -26.82
CA ASN A 16 16.44 2.63 -28.19
C ASN A 16 15.21 1.70 -28.24
N LEU A 17 14.61 1.37 -27.11
CA LEU A 17 13.48 0.44 -27.01
C LEU A 17 12.32 0.78 -27.96
N PRO A 18 11.89 2.06 -28.13
CA PRO A 18 10.82 2.39 -29.07
C PRO A 18 11.08 1.98 -30.51
N ASP A 19 12.31 2.20 -31.00
CA ASP A 19 12.70 1.85 -32.39
C ASP A 19 12.88 0.34 -32.53
N LEU A 20 13.49 -0.29 -31.53
CA LEU A 20 13.71 -1.73 -31.52
C LEU A 20 12.40 -2.50 -31.43
N ALA A 21 11.46 -2.01 -30.64
CA ALA A 21 10.13 -2.63 -30.49
C ALA A 21 9.38 -2.67 -31.83
N LYS A 22 9.39 -1.59 -32.57
CA LYS A 22 8.77 -1.53 -33.91
C LYS A 22 9.47 -2.42 -34.92
N ARG A 23 10.83 -2.38 -34.94
CA ARG A 23 11.64 -3.13 -35.91
C ARG A 23 11.55 -4.64 -35.70
N HIS A 24 11.51 -5.09 -34.44
CA HIS A 24 11.57 -6.50 -34.09
C HIS A 24 10.23 -7.05 -33.58
N GLN A 25 9.15 -6.27 -33.62
CA GLN A 25 7.80 -6.65 -33.16
C GLN A 25 7.83 -7.22 -31.74
N ILE A 26 8.49 -6.48 -30.80
CA ILE A 26 8.67 -6.91 -29.41
C ILE A 26 7.32 -6.85 -28.69
N GLU A 27 6.85 -7.99 -28.17
CA GLU A 27 5.62 -8.09 -27.39
C GLU A 27 5.86 -8.06 -25.89
N ARG A 28 7.07 -8.43 -25.45
CA ARG A 28 7.42 -8.56 -24.03
C ARG A 28 8.82 -8.04 -23.77
N VAL A 29 8.97 -7.31 -22.67
CA VAL A 29 10.27 -6.86 -22.14
C VAL A 29 10.48 -7.51 -20.78
N ILE A 30 11.68 -8.04 -20.55
CA ILE A 30 12.08 -8.63 -19.27
C ILE A 30 13.24 -7.81 -18.72
N VAL A 31 13.04 -7.20 -17.55
CA VAL A 31 14.11 -6.50 -16.85
C VAL A 31 14.87 -7.52 -16.00
N ALA A 32 16.10 -7.82 -16.41
CA ALA A 32 16.97 -8.82 -15.77
C ALA A 32 18.15 -8.17 -15.03
N ILE A 33 17.99 -6.94 -14.53
CA ILE A 33 19.00 -6.19 -13.79
C ILE A 33 18.56 -6.09 -12.34
N PRO A 34 19.12 -6.91 -11.40
CA PRO A 34 18.68 -6.96 -10.01
C PRO A 34 18.86 -5.65 -9.23
N SER A 35 19.87 -4.86 -9.62
CA SER A 35 20.27 -3.60 -8.97
C SER A 35 19.92 -2.35 -9.79
N LEU A 36 18.89 -2.44 -10.64
CA LEU A 36 18.44 -1.28 -11.42
C LEU A 36 17.86 -0.22 -10.49
N ASP A 37 18.25 1.04 -10.71
CA ASP A 37 17.72 2.16 -9.96
C ASP A 37 16.19 2.30 -10.18
N PRO A 38 15.39 2.59 -9.14
CA PRO A 38 13.94 2.73 -9.26
C PRO A 38 13.50 3.75 -10.32
N SER A 39 14.24 4.83 -10.52
CA SER A 39 13.93 5.86 -11.52
C SER A 39 14.15 5.37 -12.96
N GLU A 40 15.20 4.59 -13.18
CA GLU A 40 15.46 3.93 -14.47
C GLU A 40 14.42 2.86 -14.76
N TYR A 41 14.02 2.13 -13.73
CA TYR A 41 12.97 1.13 -13.80
C TYR A 41 11.63 1.74 -14.21
N GLU A 42 11.23 2.83 -13.55
CA GLU A 42 10.01 3.58 -13.89
C GLU A 42 10.05 4.09 -15.34
N ARG A 43 11.19 4.60 -15.79
CA ARG A 43 11.39 5.06 -17.17
C ARG A 43 11.18 3.94 -18.19
N ILE A 44 11.71 2.73 -17.93
CA ILE A 44 11.50 1.56 -18.80
C ILE A 44 10.02 1.18 -18.84
N LEU A 45 9.34 1.18 -17.67
CA LEU A 45 7.90 0.90 -17.59
C LEU A 45 7.04 1.87 -18.36
N GLN A 46 7.33 3.17 -18.22
CA GLN A 46 6.61 4.21 -18.96
C GLN A 46 6.78 4.03 -20.47
N MET A 47 7.98 3.67 -20.93
CA MET A 47 8.22 3.37 -22.33
C MET A 47 7.44 2.14 -22.80
N CYS A 48 7.44 1.05 -22.01
CA CYS A 48 6.67 -0.15 -22.33
C CYS A 48 5.17 0.13 -22.41
N ASN A 49 4.63 0.88 -21.43
CA ASN A 49 3.21 1.26 -21.40
C ASN A 49 2.80 2.09 -22.62
N LYS A 50 3.62 3.09 -23.00
CA LYS A 50 3.38 3.91 -24.20
C LYS A 50 3.38 3.10 -25.50
N LEU A 51 4.11 1.99 -25.53
CA LEU A 51 4.22 1.09 -26.69
C LEU A 51 3.23 -0.07 -26.65
N GLY A 52 2.44 -0.22 -25.57
CA GLY A 52 1.53 -1.36 -25.37
C GLY A 52 2.25 -2.68 -25.11
N ILE A 53 3.51 -2.65 -24.67
CA ILE A 53 4.35 -3.83 -24.45
C ILE A 53 4.25 -4.27 -22.99
N LYS A 54 4.09 -5.58 -22.77
CA LYS A 54 4.07 -6.17 -21.41
C LYS A 54 5.48 -6.18 -20.84
N CYS A 55 5.66 -5.60 -19.64
CA CYS A 55 6.94 -5.57 -18.94
C CYS A 55 6.92 -6.53 -17.75
N TYR A 56 8.00 -7.29 -17.60
CA TYR A 56 8.20 -8.29 -16.54
C TYR A 56 9.57 -8.06 -15.90
N LYS A 57 9.75 -8.56 -14.67
CA LYS A 57 11.06 -8.64 -14.03
C LYS A 57 11.49 -10.09 -13.80
N MET A 58 12.80 -10.29 -13.75
CA MET A 58 13.38 -11.54 -13.31
C MET A 58 13.39 -11.61 -11.78
N PRO A 59 12.92 -12.69 -11.14
CA PRO A 59 12.99 -12.84 -9.69
C PRO A 59 14.45 -12.84 -9.24
N LYS A 60 14.73 -12.31 -8.04
CA LYS A 60 16.08 -12.34 -7.44
C LYS A 60 16.49 -13.79 -7.21
N VAL A 61 17.76 -14.11 -7.49
CA VAL A 61 18.29 -15.47 -7.32
C VAL A 61 18.13 -15.95 -5.87
N GLU A 62 18.24 -15.05 -4.89
CA GLU A 62 18.08 -15.33 -3.47
C GLU A 62 16.65 -15.81 -3.13
N THR A 63 15.63 -15.25 -3.76
CA THR A 63 14.22 -15.67 -3.56
C THR A 63 13.91 -17.03 -4.19
N VAL A 64 14.63 -17.38 -5.25
CA VAL A 64 14.52 -18.72 -5.88
C VAL A 64 15.23 -19.78 -5.03
N VAL A 65 16.41 -19.46 -4.47
CA VAL A 65 17.20 -20.37 -3.62
C VAL A 65 16.51 -20.62 -2.28
N GLN A 66 15.81 -19.63 -1.72
CA GLN A 66 15.05 -19.78 -0.45
C GLN A 66 13.71 -20.54 -0.60
N GLY A 67 13.42 -21.09 -1.76
CA GLY A 67 12.18 -21.85 -2.00
C GLY A 67 10.89 -21.00 -2.01
N LEU A 68 11.01 -19.68 -1.94
CA LEU A 68 9.89 -18.73 -2.00
C LEU A 68 9.32 -18.59 -3.41
N HIS A 69 10.00 -19.17 -4.40
CA HIS A 69 9.52 -19.28 -5.79
C HIS A 69 9.70 -20.71 -6.28
N GLN A 70 8.62 -21.28 -6.81
CA GLN A 70 8.73 -22.60 -7.48
C GLN A 70 9.55 -22.46 -8.76
N PRO A 71 10.52 -23.36 -9.02
CA PRO A 71 11.21 -23.44 -10.30
C PRO A 71 10.18 -23.67 -11.41
N GLY A 72 10.00 -22.68 -12.31
CA GLY A 72 9.01 -22.76 -13.38
C GLY A 72 7.83 -21.78 -13.28
N SER A 73 7.63 -21.07 -12.16
CA SER A 73 6.74 -19.92 -12.10
C SER A 73 7.39 -18.79 -12.88
N GLY A 74 6.85 -18.47 -14.05
CA GLY A 74 7.39 -17.55 -15.04
C GLY A 74 7.70 -16.16 -14.51
N PHE A 75 8.15 -15.29 -15.40
CA PHE A 75 8.49 -13.90 -15.12
C PHE A 75 7.40 -13.19 -14.31
N GLN A 76 7.80 -12.49 -13.25
CA GLN A 76 6.86 -11.76 -12.39
C GLN A 76 6.34 -10.51 -13.10
N LYS A 77 5.03 -10.32 -13.03
CA LYS A 77 4.43 -9.04 -13.36
C LYS A 77 4.95 -7.99 -12.37
N ILE A 78 5.31 -6.83 -12.87
CA ILE A 78 5.84 -5.75 -12.04
C ILE A 78 4.77 -5.27 -11.07
N ASP A 79 5.11 -5.21 -9.78
CA ASP A 79 4.29 -4.66 -8.72
C ASP A 79 4.71 -3.21 -8.40
N ILE A 80 3.79 -2.43 -7.82
CA ILE A 80 4.05 -1.05 -7.34
C ILE A 80 5.17 -1.03 -6.31
N THR A 81 5.30 -2.07 -5.48
CA THR A 81 6.38 -2.24 -4.50
C THR A 81 7.77 -2.25 -5.12
N ASP A 82 7.89 -2.73 -6.36
CA ASP A 82 9.15 -2.74 -7.12
C ASP A 82 9.61 -1.33 -7.51
N LEU A 83 8.65 -0.42 -7.69
CA LEU A 83 8.90 0.99 -8.03
C LEU A 83 9.33 1.82 -6.82
N LEU A 84 8.91 1.44 -5.62
CA LEU A 84 9.19 2.20 -4.41
C LEU A 84 10.57 1.93 -3.83
N GLY A 85 11.30 0.90 -4.29
CA GLY A 85 12.61 0.51 -3.79
C GLY A 85 12.64 0.16 -2.29
N ARG A 86 11.46 0.02 -1.65
CA ARG A 86 11.32 -0.35 -0.24
C ARG A 86 11.04 -1.84 -0.14
N GLN A 87 11.78 -2.50 0.74
CA GLN A 87 11.45 -3.88 1.11
C GLN A 87 10.14 -3.87 1.89
N GLU A 88 9.22 -4.77 1.52
CA GLU A 88 7.99 -5.01 2.27
C GLU A 88 8.34 -5.51 3.68
N ILE A 89 7.85 -4.83 4.69
CA ILE A 89 7.99 -5.29 6.08
C ILE A 89 6.96 -6.40 6.29
N ARG A 90 7.43 -7.62 6.47
CA ARG A 90 6.56 -8.74 6.85
C ARG A 90 6.34 -8.70 8.36
N LEU A 91 5.10 -8.49 8.75
CA LEU A 91 4.69 -8.55 10.14
C LEU A 91 4.52 -10.00 10.59
N ASP A 92 4.80 -10.27 11.85
CA ASP A 92 4.53 -11.57 12.47
C ASP A 92 3.01 -11.70 12.69
N GLU A 93 2.34 -12.39 11.76
CA GLU A 93 0.88 -12.57 11.80
C GLU A 93 0.42 -13.35 13.04
N SER A 94 1.24 -14.25 13.59
CA SER A 94 0.89 -15.02 14.78
C SER A 94 0.86 -14.12 16.03
N ARG A 95 1.82 -13.23 16.15
CA ARG A 95 1.89 -12.26 17.23
C ARG A 95 0.75 -11.23 17.11
N LEU A 96 0.51 -10.71 15.92
CA LEU A 96 -0.63 -9.80 15.69
C LEU A 96 -1.96 -10.46 16.00
N GLY A 97 -2.16 -11.72 15.63
CA GLY A 97 -3.35 -12.48 15.96
C GLY A 97 -3.58 -12.55 17.46
N ALA A 98 -2.53 -12.85 18.24
CA ALA A 98 -2.62 -12.91 19.70
C ALA A 98 -2.97 -11.55 20.34
N GLU A 99 -2.49 -10.45 19.75
CA GLU A 99 -2.72 -9.10 20.27
C GLU A 99 -4.10 -8.54 19.87
N LEU A 100 -4.63 -8.84 18.68
CA LEU A 100 -5.81 -8.21 18.08
C LEU A 100 -7.11 -9.02 18.26
N THR A 101 -7.02 -10.35 18.33
CA THR A 101 -8.20 -11.23 18.38
C THR A 101 -9.05 -10.93 19.63
N GLY A 102 -10.36 -10.76 19.44
CA GLY A 102 -11.32 -10.51 20.52
C GLY A 102 -11.15 -9.16 21.23
N LYS A 103 -10.38 -8.22 20.66
CA LYS A 103 -10.18 -6.88 21.24
C LYS A 103 -11.10 -5.85 20.63
N THR A 104 -11.38 -4.80 21.40
CA THR A 104 -11.99 -3.57 20.91
C THR A 104 -10.88 -2.63 20.41
N ILE A 105 -10.93 -2.27 19.14
CA ILE A 105 -9.91 -1.47 18.44
C ILE A 105 -10.53 -0.17 17.96
N LEU A 106 -9.89 0.96 18.25
CA LEU A 106 -10.26 2.27 17.71
C LEU A 106 -9.30 2.67 16.60
N VAL A 107 -9.85 3.07 15.46
CA VAL A 107 -9.07 3.64 14.35
C VAL A 107 -9.53 5.07 14.10
N THR A 108 -8.69 6.06 14.39
CA THR A 108 -8.96 7.45 14.03
C THR A 108 -8.56 7.71 12.59
N GLY A 109 -9.26 8.62 11.91
CA GLY A 109 -9.07 8.83 10.47
C GLY A 109 -9.44 7.60 9.63
N ALA A 110 -10.37 6.76 10.12
CA ALA A 110 -10.77 5.49 9.50
C ALA A 110 -11.28 5.64 8.07
N GLY A 111 -11.86 6.80 7.71
CA GLY A 111 -12.31 7.11 6.36
C GLY A 111 -11.18 7.53 5.39
N GLY A 112 -9.96 7.74 5.87
CA GLY A 112 -8.79 8.08 5.06
C GLY A 112 -8.14 6.84 4.42
N SER A 113 -7.19 7.07 3.49
CA SER A 113 -6.51 5.96 2.78
C SER A 113 -5.74 5.03 3.72
N ILE A 114 -5.02 5.56 4.70
CA ILE A 114 -4.26 4.75 5.67
C ILE A 114 -5.21 4.16 6.70
N GLY A 115 -6.14 4.94 7.28
CA GLY A 115 -7.06 4.47 8.29
C GLY A 115 -7.97 3.34 7.79
N SER A 116 -8.51 3.45 6.57
CA SER A 116 -9.33 2.38 5.98
C SER A 116 -8.54 1.10 5.73
N GLU A 117 -7.28 1.22 5.31
CA GLU A 117 -6.41 0.05 5.15
C GLU A 117 -6.07 -0.60 6.49
N ILE A 118 -5.79 0.18 7.54
CA ILE A 118 -5.62 -0.35 8.90
C ILE A 118 -6.88 -1.13 9.31
N CYS A 119 -8.07 -0.57 9.08
CA CYS A 119 -9.34 -1.26 9.39
C CYS A 119 -9.44 -2.61 8.67
N ARG A 120 -9.09 -2.69 7.38
CA ARG A 120 -9.07 -3.97 6.62
C ARG A 120 -8.10 -4.97 7.22
N GLN A 121 -6.88 -4.52 7.53
CA GLN A 121 -5.83 -5.40 8.05
C GLN A 121 -6.17 -5.93 9.46
N VAL A 122 -6.64 -5.09 10.38
CA VAL A 122 -7.00 -5.54 11.73
C VAL A 122 -8.22 -6.48 11.72
N SER A 123 -9.15 -6.29 10.79
CA SER A 123 -10.33 -7.14 10.62
C SER A 123 -9.98 -8.60 10.27
N ARG A 124 -8.84 -8.84 9.64
CA ARG A 124 -8.34 -10.20 9.32
C ARG A 124 -8.04 -11.04 10.57
N PHE A 125 -7.85 -10.39 11.71
CA PHE A 125 -7.51 -11.04 13.00
C PHE A 125 -8.71 -11.21 13.93
N ASN A 126 -9.94 -11.08 13.42
CA ASN A 126 -11.18 -11.29 14.18
C ASN A 126 -11.24 -10.53 15.52
N PRO A 127 -11.09 -9.19 15.52
CA PRO A 127 -11.34 -8.38 16.71
C PRO A 127 -12.81 -8.51 17.11
N GLU A 128 -13.14 -8.27 18.40
CA GLU A 128 -14.52 -8.20 18.87
C GLU A 128 -15.24 -7.00 18.25
N ARG A 129 -14.56 -5.84 18.24
CA ARG A 129 -15.13 -4.57 17.77
C ARG A 129 -14.09 -3.70 17.10
N VAL A 130 -14.48 -3.02 16.02
CA VAL A 130 -13.67 -1.98 15.37
C VAL A 130 -14.46 -0.68 15.32
N ILE A 131 -13.95 0.36 15.99
CA ILE A 131 -14.56 1.69 16.03
C ILE A 131 -13.94 2.51 14.92
N LEU A 132 -14.76 2.94 13.96
CA LEU A 132 -14.37 3.69 12.76
C LEU A 132 -14.59 5.18 13.02
N LEU A 133 -13.59 5.89 13.54
CA LEU A 133 -13.71 7.29 13.90
C LEU A 133 -13.15 8.21 12.82
N GLY A 134 -13.92 9.23 12.44
CA GLY A 134 -13.49 10.29 11.54
C GLY A 134 -14.53 11.38 11.37
N HIS A 135 -14.11 12.56 10.92
CA HIS A 135 -15.00 13.71 10.75
C HIS A 135 -15.83 13.67 9.44
N GLY A 136 -15.36 12.92 8.45
CA GLY A 136 -16.03 12.84 7.14
C GLY A 136 -17.10 11.76 7.11
N GLU A 137 -18.38 12.12 7.25
CA GLU A 137 -19.51 11.18 7.25
C GLU A 137 -19.46 10.23 6.06
N ASN A 138 -19.36 10.76 4.83
CA ASN A 138 -19.38 9.94 3.63
C ASN A 138 -18.21 8.94 3.55
N SER A 139 -17.03 9.33 3.98
CA SER A 139 -15.86 8.44 3.98
C SER A 139 -15.98 7.33 5.03
N ILE A 140 -16.55 7.63 6.21
CA ILE A 140 -16.86 6.62 7.23
C ILE A 140 -17.96 5.68 6.75
N TYR A 141 -19.02 6.20 6.11
CA TYR A 141 -20.09 5.40 5.53
C TYR A 141 -19.55 4.38 4.52
N LEU A 142 -18.68 4.80 3.60
CA LEU A 142 -18.11 3.92 2.57
C LEU A 142 -17.28 2.79 3.17
N VAL A 143 -16.36 3.10 4.09
CA VAL A 143 -15.51 2.07 4.72
C VAL A 143 -16.34 1.13 5.60
N TYR A 144 -17.32 1.64 6.35
CA TYR A 144 -18.23 0.83 7.13
C TYR A 144 -18.96 -0.20 6.27
N HIS A 145 -19.58 0.23 5.17
CA HIS A 145 -20.31 -0.68 4.29
C HIS A 145 -19.42 -1.68 3.55
N GLU A 146 -18.19 -1.31 3.24
CA GLU A 146 -17.21 -2.23 2.71
C GLU A 146 -16.89 -3.34 3.73
N LEU A 147 -16.55 -2.95 4.98
CA LEU A 147 -16.11 -3.87 6.02
C LEU A 147 -17.20 -4.87 6.44
N ILE A 148 -18.45 -4.43 6.63
CA ILE A 148 -19.55 -5.34 6.99
C ILE A 148 -19.88 -6.35 5.89
N ARG A 149 -19.57 -6.05 4.63
CA ARG A 149 -19.75 -6.98 3.51
C ARG A 149 -18.59 -7.96 3.38
N THR A 150 -17.38 -7.53 3.73
CA THR A 150 -16.16 -8.30 3.52
C THR A 150 -15.84 -9.22 4.70
N PHE A 151 -16.08 -8.75 5.92
CA PHE A 151 -15.76 -9.48 7.15
C PHE A 151 -17.02 -9.68 7.98
N GLN A 152 -17.32 -10.92 8.31
CA GLN A 152 -18.48 -11.28 9.13
C GLN A 152 -18.09 -11.52 10.58
N GLY A 153 -19.03 -11.30 11.51
CA GLY A 153 -18.86 -11.61 12.93
C GLY A 153 -18.09 -10.56 13.73
N ILE A 154 -17.75 -9.41 13.14
CA ILE A 154 -17.10 -8.28 13.80
C ILE A 154 -18.11 -7.15 14.00
N ASP A 155 -18.15 -6.56 15.19
CA ASP A 155 -18.98 -5.40 15.51
C ASP A 155 -18.29 -4.12 15.02
N TYR A 156 -18.77 -3.54 13.92
CA TYR A 156 -18.26 -2.28 13.38
C TYR A 156 -19.09 -1.11 13.85
N VAL A 157 -18.46 -0.16 14.55
CA VAL A 157 -19.12 1.03 15.10
C VAL A 157 -18.65 2.29 14.37
N PRO A 158 -19.46 2.89 13.48
CA PRO A 158 -19.13 4.16 12.86
C PRO A 158 -19.30 5.30 13.88
N VAL A 159 -18.27 6.14 14.01
CA VAL A 159 -18.28 7.32 14.88
C VAL A 159 -17.88 8.55 14.10
N ILE A 160 -18.82 9.48 13.95
CA ILE A 160 -18.52 10.78 13.36
C ILE A 160 -18.04 11.71 14.46
N ALA A 161 -16.75 12.05 14.42
CA ALA A 161 -16.10 12.94 15.38
C ALA A 161 -14.86 13.57 14.78
N ASP A 162 -14.55 14.79 15.21
CA ASP A 162 -13.26 15.45 14.96
C ASP A 162 -12.30 15.09 16.10
N ILE A 163 -11.04 14.78 15.77
CA ILE A 163 -10.00 14.50 16.78
C ILE A 163 -9.68 15.73 17.63
N GLN A 164 -10.00 16.93 17.19
CA GLN A 164 -9.85 18.17 17.93
C GLN A 164 -10.93 18.36 19.01
N ASP A 165 -12.00 17.58 18.97
CA ASP A 165 -13.10 17.62 19.96
C ASP A 165 -12.79 16.68 21.13
N TYR A 166 -12.12 17.20 22.15
CA TYR A 166 -11.71 16.45 23.34
C TYR A 166 -12.89 15.80 24.06
N ASP A 167 -13.98 16.55 24.28
CA ASP A 167 -15.12 16.04 25.03
C ASP A 167 -15.80 14.87 24.29
N ARG A 168 -15.90 14.98 22.98
CA ARG A 168 -16.41 13.90 22.13
C ARG A 168 -15.52 12.67 22.14
N LEU A 169 -14.20 12.86 22.06
CA LEU A 169 -13.24 11.77 22.18
C LEU A 169 -13.33 11.08 23.54
N LEU A 170 -13.39 11.86 24.62
CA LEU A 170 -13.53 11.32 25.97
C LEU A 170 -14.76 10.41 26.09
N GLN A 171 -15.92 10.86 25.59
CA GLN A 171 -17.16 10.04 25.55
C GLN A 171 -16.95 8.72 24.78
N VAL A 172 -16.28 8.76 23.64
CA VAL A 172 -15.98 7.56 22.83
C VAL A 172 -15.08 6.59 23.61
N PHE A 173 -14.04 7.09 24.28
CA PHE A 173 -13.14 6.26 25.08
C PHE A 173 -13.84 5.66 26.30
N GLU A 174 -14.66 6.43 26.99
CA GLU A 174 -15.45 5.94 28.16
C GLU A 174 -16.48 4.90 27.74
N GLN A 175 -17.16 5.13 26.62
CA GLN A 175 -18.22 4.24 26.13
C GLN A 175 -17.67 2.91 25.62
N TYR A 176 -16.61 2.93 24.84
CA TYR A 176 -16.13 1.74 24.13
C TYR A 176 -14.89 1.10 24.74
N LYS A 177 -14.14 1.82 25.57
CA LYS A 177 -12.92 1.36 26.28
C LYS A 177 -11.97 0.58 25.37
N PRO A 178 -11.50 1.18 24.24
CA PRO A 178 -10.67 0.47 23.29
C PRO A 178 -9.37 -0.02 23.94
N ALA A 179 -9.04 -1.28 23.70
CA ALA A 179 -7.78 -1.88 24.16
C ALA A 179 -6.59 -1.41 23.30
N ILE A 180 -6.85 -1.07 22.04
CA ILE A 180 -5.83 -0.66 21.07
C ILE A 180 -6.35 0.54 20.28
N VAL A 181 -5.48 1.52 20.03
CA VAL A 181 -5.78 2.70 19.22
C VAL A 181 -4.78 2.81 18.08
N TYR A 182 -5.30 2.87 16.86
CA TYR A 182 -4.53 3.27 15.68
C TYR A 182 -4.89 4.69 15.28
N HIS A 183 -3.93 5.59 15.40
CA HIS A 183 -4.14 7.00 15.07
C HIS A 183 -3.62 7.32 13.66
N ALA A 184 -4.55 7.56 12.72
CA ALA A 184 -4.25 7.89 11.33
C ALA A 184 -4.93 9.18 10.84
N ALA A 185 -5.30 10.06 11.77
CA ALA A 185 -6.02 11.31 11.50
C ALA A 185 -5.07 12.51 11.51
N ALA A 186 -4.33 12.71 10.42
CA ALA A 186 -3.43 13.84 10.28
C ALA A 186 -3.64 14.57 8.94
N HIS A 187 -3.46 15.89 8.94
CA HIS A 187 -3.32 16.67 7.72
C HIS A 187 -1.90 16.47 7.16
N LYS A 188 -1.79 15.88 5.97
CA LYS A 188 -0.51 15.41 5.40
C LYS A 188 -0.02 16.18 4.18
N HIS A 189 -0.89 16.93 3.49
CA HIS A 189 -0.54 17.61 2.26
C HIS A 189 0.25 18.89 2.53
N VAL A 190 1.58 18.80 2.47
CA VAL A 190 2.51 19.89 2.82
C VAL A 190 2.15 21.24 2.17
N PRO A 191 1.92 21.35 0.84
CA PRO A 191 1.59 22.65 0.24
C PRO A 191 0.28 23.26 0.76
N MET A 192 -0.67 22.44 1.21
CA MET A 192 -1.91 22.92 1.81
C MET A 192 -1.67 23.40 3.25
N MET A 193 -0.83 22.69 4.00
CA MET A 193 -0.51 23.03 5.40
C MET A 193 0.40 24.25 5.51
N GLU A 194 1.29 24.46 4.56
CA GLU A 194 2.08 25.71 4.48
C GLU A 194 1.20 26.95 4.33
N ARG A 195 0.05 26.81 3.63
CA ARG A 195 -0.94 27.89 3.50
C ARG A 195 -1.90 27.99 4.68
N ASN A 196 -2.00 26.93 5.49
CA ASN A 196 -2.93 26.83 6.63
C ASN A 196 -2.22 26.30 7.88
N PRO A 197 -1.15 26.98 8.37
CA PRO A 197 -0.32 26.44 9.45
C PRO A 197 -1.06 26.33 10.79
N LYS A 198 -2.05 27.18 11.04
CA LYS A 198 -2.89 27.10 12.25
C LYS A 198 -3.73 25.82 12.28
N GLU A 199 -4.28 25.42 11.13
CA GLU A 199 -5.06 24.18 11.03
C GLU A 199 -4.17 22.94 11.14
N ALA A 200 -2.96 23.00 10.56
CA ALA A 200 -1.97 21.95 10.76
C ALA A 200 -1.61 21.77 12.24
N PHE A 201 -1.38 22.87 12.95
CA PHE A 201 -1.08 22.87 14.40
C PHE A 201 -2.24 22.27 15.21
N LYS A 202 -3.45 22.77 14.99
CA LYS A 202 -4.64 22.28 15.71
C LYS A 202 -4.86 20.79 15.52
N ASN A 203 -4.84 20.33 14.25
CA ASN A 203 -5.16 18.94 13.94
C ASN A 203 -4.01 17.98 14.28
N ASN A 204 -2.75 18.35 14.00
CA ASN A 204 -1.63 17.40 14.09
C ASN A 204 -0.89 17.47 15.43
N ILE A 205 -1.16 18.47 16.27
CA ILE A 205 -0.49 18.66 17.57
C ILE A 205 -1.47 18.68 18.73
N LEU A 206 -2.62 19.38 18.58
CA LEU A 206 -3.61 19.45 19.66
C LEU A 206 -4.66 18.36 19.57
N GLY A 207 -4.99 17.90 18.36
CA GLY A 207 -5.96 16.82 18.05
C GLY A 207 -5.37 15.39 18.14
#